data_901454971690fc1bea9b5c9409b98a19
#
_entry.id   901454971690fc1bea9b5c9409b98a19
#
_cell.length_a   1.000
_cell.length_b   1.000
_cell.length_c   1.000
_cell.angle_alpha   90.00
_cell.angle_beta   90.00
_cell.angle_gamma   90.00
#
_symmetry.space_group_name_H-M   'P 1'
#
loop_
_entity.id
_entity.type
_entity.pdbx_description
1 polymer ?
#
loop_
_entity_poly.entity_id
_entity_poly.type
_entity_poly.pdbx_seq_one_letter_code
_entity_poly.pdbx_strand_id
1 'polypeptide(L)'
;MVISCSDDVGWNNKEPISYRDLAFDEELYGTGQNGFSEIFSTYTGVNASNDISEKEILENQHLMHGSGVALGDVNGDELIDIYIPRIKEDNVLYINKGEWQFEDFTLAAGVAAPNRYSNGSVFADVDGDRDLDLIVTALGGPNSVFINDGNGIFVEKKLESKLNNPGSTSSALADVDNDGDLDLYITNYKRKAMRDSLP
;
A
#
# COMPACT_ATOMS: atom_id res chain seq x y z
N MET A 1 -3.69 10.50 -6.36
CA MET A 1 -4.70 11.35 -5.68
C MET A 1 -4.52 11.16 -4.19
N VAL A 2 -4.17 12.19 -3.48
CA VAL A 2 -4.05 12.17 -2.01
C VAL A 2 -5.30 12.84 -1.44
N ILE A 3 -5.92 12.24 -0.45
CA ILE A 3 -7.15 12.73 0.18
C ILE A 3 -6.83 13.12 1.63
N SER A 4 -7.08 14.39 1.99
CA SER A 4 -6.89 14.90 3.35
C SER A 4 -8.23 14.99 4.09
N CYS A 5 -8.26 14.59 5.35
CA CYS A 5 -9.44 14.73 6.21
C CYS A 5 -9.30 16.01 7.05
N SER A 6 -10.32 16.88 7.07
CA SER A 6 -10.31 18.07 7.93
C SER A 6 -10.73 17.75 9.36
N ASP A 7 -10.06 18.34 10.36
CA ASP A 7 -10.19 18.03 11.80
C ASP A 7 -11.56 18.35 12.44
N ASP A 8 -12.52 18.96 11.71
CA ASP A 8 -13.78 19.43 12.27
C ASP A 8 -14.96 18.45 12.16
N VAL A 9 -14.70 17.18 11.87
CA VAL A 9 -15.79 16.18 11.82
C VAL A 9 -16.05 15.63 13.21
N GLY A 10 -16.95 16.28 13.93
CA GLY A 10 -17.53 15.72 15.14
C GLY A 10 -18.28 14.41 14.82
N TRP A 11 -17.69 13.28 15.18
CA TRP A 11 -18.22 11.92 14.98
C TRP A 11 -19.46 11.62 15.85
N ASN A 12 -20.05 12.63 16.48
CA ASN A 12 -21.21 12.46 17.35
C ASN A 12 -22.51 12.53 16.54
N ASN A 13 -23.17 11.38 16.41
CA ASN A 13 -24.58 11.19 16.02
C ASN A 13 -24.98 11.37 14.55
N LYS A 14 -24.17 10.94 13.60
CA LYS A 14 -24.68 10.72 12.24
C LYS A 14 -24.93 9.24 11.97
N GLU A 15 -26.06 8.94 11.33
CA GLU A 15 -26.37 7.63 10.77
C GLU A 15 -25.19 7.16 9.88
N PRO A 16 -24.88 5.87 9.84
CA PRO A 16 -23.80 5.39 8.97
C PRO A 16 -24.08 5.82 7.54
N ILE A 17 -23.12 6.54 6.94
CA ILE A 17 -23.20 7.00 5.54
C ILE A 17 -23.31 5.74 4.67
N SER A 18 -24.39 5.65 3.88
CA SER A 18 -24.53 4.52 2.96
C SER A 18 -23.48 4.64 1.85
N TYR A 19 -23.05 3.51 1.31
CA TYR A 19 -22.07 3.50 0.22
C TYR A 19 -22.51 4.29 -1.03
N ARG A 20 -23.83 4.53 -1.17
CA ARG A 20 -24.40 5.37 -2.23
C ARG A 20 -24.24 6.87 -1.98
N ASP A 21 -24.10 7.25 -0.71
CA ASP A 21 -23.95 8.67 -0.32
C ASP A 21 -22.49 9.13 -0.51
N LEU A 22 -21.57 8.20 -0.78
CA LEU A 22 -20.19 8.47 -1.23
C LEU A 22 -20.11 8.71 -2.75
N ALA A 23 -21.21 8.58 -3.49
CA ALA A 23 -21.25 8.92 -4.90
C ALA A 23 -21.06 10.43 -5.05
N PHE A 24 -19.84 10.82 -5.31
CA PHE A 24 -19.34 12.10 -5.83
C PHE A 24 -20.40 13.21 -5.92
N ASP A 25 -20.76 13.76 -4.77
CA ASP A 25 -21.57 14.96 -4.75
C ASP A 25 -20.66 16.16 -4.96
N GLU A 26 -20.79 16.85 -6.08
CA GLU A 26 -19.99 18.05 -6.40
C GLU A 26 -20.09 19.13 -5.31
N GLU A 27 -21.16 19.15 -4.50
CA GLU A 27 -21.29 20.05 -3.35
C GLU A 27 -20.32 19.72 -2.20
N LEU A 28 -19.85 18.49 -2.05
CA LEU A 28 -18.84 18.11 -1.05
C LEU A 28 -17.45 18.62 -1.42
N TYR A 29 -17.18 18.84 -2.69
CA TYR A 29 -15.86 19.27 -3.20
C TYR A 29 -15.62 20.79 -3.10
N GLY A 30 -16.62 21.59 -2.77
CA GLY A 30 -16.54 23.05 -2.91
C GLY A 30 -16.37 23.86 -1.63
N THR A 31 -16.65 23.32 -0.45
CA THR A 31 -16.80 24.17 0.75
C THR A 31 -15.70 24.03 1.81
N GLY A 32 -14.86 23.01 1.75
CA GLY A 32 -13.71 22.83 2.69
C GLY A 32 -14.12 22.73 4.17
N GLN A 33 -15.40 22.49 4.47
CA GLN A 33 -15.88 22.54 5.84
C GLN A 33 -16.15 21.16 6.47
N ASN A 34 -16.38 20.10 5.67
CA ASN A 34 -16.58 18.75 6.20
C ASN A 34 -16.24 17.70 5.14
N GLY A 35 -15.41 16.71 5.45
CA GLY A 35 -15.12 15.59 4.58
C GLY A 35 -13.67 15.54 4.07
N PHE A 36 -13.50 15.06 2.85
CA PHE A 36 -12.18 14.90 2.22
C PHE A 36 -12.00 15.95 1.13
N SER A 37 -10.78 16.47 1.02
CA SER A 37 -10.39 17.37 -0.07
C SER A 37 -9.43 16.64 -1.00
N GLU A 38 -9.64 16.76 -2.32
CA GLU A 38 -8.73 16.22 -3.31
C GLU A 38 -7.50 17.12 -3.47
N ILE A 39 -6.31 16.51 -3.39
CA ILE A 39 -5.03 17.19 -3.68
C ILE A 39 -4.44 16.53 -4.92
N PHE A 40 -4.27 17.32 -5.99
CA PHE A 40 -3.83 16.80 -7.28
C PHE A 40 -2.37 16.34 -7.27
N SER A 41 -2.08 15.28 -8.01
CA SER A 41 -0.73 14.72 -8.18
C SER A 41 0.28 15.74 -8.73
N THR A 42 -0.17 16.71 -9.53
CA THR A 42 0.67 17.82 -10.02
C THR A 42 1.18 18.73 -8.91
N TYR A 43 0.49 18.76 -7.76
CA TYR A 43 0.93 19.51 -6.58
C TYR A 43 1.75 18.58 -5.66
N THR A 44 1.27 17.37 -5.41
CA THR A 44 1.91 16.48 -4.45
C THR A 44 3.16 15.78 -4.96
N GLY A 45 3.31 15.60 -6.27
CA GLY A 45 4.33 14.75 -6.87
C GLY A 45 3.99 13.24 -6.85
N VAL A 46 2.88 12.82 -6.21
CA VAL A 46 2.47 11.42 -6.15
C VAL A 46 1.71 11.05 -7.42
N ASN A 47 2.36 10.33 -8.34
CA ASN A 47 1.84 9.96 -9.66
C ASN A 47 1.95 8.48 -10.00
N ALA A 48 2.11 7.62 -9.00
CA ALA A 48 2.06 6.18 -9.23
C ALA A 48 0.69 5.74 -9.76
N SER A 49 0.70 4.89 -10.77
CA SER A 49 -0.49 4.28 -11.36
C SER A 49 -0.24 2.81 -11.66
N ASN A 50 -1.30 2.03 -11.77
CA ASN A 50 -1.26 0.68 -12.32
C ASN A 50 -1.86 0.73 -13.73
N ASP A 51 -1.03 0.67 -14.77
CA ASP A 51 -1.47 0.68 -16.15
C ASP A 51 -1.55 -0.75 -16.70
N ILE A 52 -2.75 -1.32 -16.70
CA ILE A 52 -3.03 -2.70 -17.09
C ILE A 52 -3.91 -2.71 -18.32
N SER A 53 -3.43 -3.31 -19.40
CA SER A 53 -4.16 -3.41 -20.66
C SER A 53 -5.36 -4.35 -20.57
N GLU A 54 -6.38 -4.12 -21.42
CA GLU A 54 -7.54 -5.01 -21.52
C GLU A 54 -7.14 -6.47 -21.81
N LYS A 55 -6.09 -6.69 -22.60
CA LYS A 55 -5.57 -8.02 -22.89
C LYS A 55 -5.06 -8.72 -21.62
N GLU A 56 -4.30 -8.04 -20.79
CA GLU A 56 -3.79 -8.57 -19.52
C GLU A 56 -4.94 -8.87 -18.55
N ILE A 57 -5.96 -8.02 -18.52
CA ILE A 57 -7.16 -8.23 -17.72
C ILE A 57 -7.93 -9.50 -18.20
N LEU A 58 -8.04 -9.70 -19.50
CA LEU A 58 -8.67 -10.90 -20.05
C LEU A 58 -7.87 -12.18 -19.74
N GLU A 59 -6.54 -12.08 -19.69
CA GLU A 59 -5.66 -13.18 -19.31
C GLU A 59 -5.70 -13.47 -17.81
N ASN A 60 -5.80 -12.44 -16.97
CA ASN A 60 -5.88 -12.58 -15.51
C ASN A 60 -6.70 -11.45 -14.87
N GLN A 61 -7.97 -11.73 -14.57
CA GLN A 61 -8.88 -10.75 -13.96
C GLN A 61 -8.46 -10.26 -12.56
N HIS A 62 -7.59 -10.98 -11.87
CA HIS A 62 -7.12 -10.53 -10.55
C HIS A 62 -6.28 -9.25 -10.63
N LEU A 63 -5.73 -8.94 -11.78
CA LEU A 63 -4.99 -7.71 -12.01
C LEU A 63 -5.87 -6.45 -11.90
N MET A 64 -7.21 -6.59 -12.02
CA MET A 64 -8.15 -5.46 -11.90
C MET A 64 -8.36 -4.96 -10.46
N HIS A 65 -7.95 -5.72 -9.46
CA HIS A 65 -8.28 -5.42 -8.08
C HIS A 65 -7.46 -4.26 -7.49
N GLY A 66 -6.52 -3.73 -8.26
CA GLY A 66 -5.62 -2.68 -7.78
C GLY A 66 -4.60 -3.20 -6.78
N SER A 67 -3.98 -2.29 -6.07
CA SER A 67 -3.00 -2.57 -5.04
C SER A 67 -3.30 -1.75 -3.78
N GLY A 68 -2.71 -2.17 -2.66
CA GLY A 68 -2.79 -1.46 -1.39
C GLY A 68 -1.91 -0.21 -1.33
N VAL A 69 -1.79 0.34 -0.12
CA VAL A 69 -0.89 1.43 0.23
C VAL A 69 -0.41 1.21 1.65
N ALA A 70 0.84 1.53 1.95
CA ALA A 70 1.33 1.63 3.32
C ALA A 70 1.71 3.07 3.62
N LEU A 71 1.41 3.52 4.83
CA LEU A 71 1.69 4.85 5.33
C LEU A 71 2.49 4.72 6.62
N GLY A 72 3.59 5.49 6.75
CA GLY A 72 4.44 5.49 7.94
C GLY A 72 5.62 6.42 7.77
N ASP A 73 6.18 6.89 8.84
CA ASP A 73 7.45 7.63 8.87
C ASP A 73 8.59 6.60 8.81
N VAL A 74 9.27 6.50 7.66
CA VAL A 74 10.30 5.49 7.44
C VAL A 74 11.72 6.02 7.63
N ASN A 75 11.88 7.34 7.78
CA ASN A 75 13.17 8.00 7.91
C ASN A 75 13.35 8.77 9.22
N GLY A 76 12.35 8.73 10.13
CA GLY A 76 12.40 9.34 11.45
C GLY A 76 12.26 10.85 11.46
N ASP A 77 11.66 11.46 10.42
CA ASP A 77 11.50 12.91 10.31
C ASP A 77 10.14 13.43 10.81
N GLU A 78 9.30 12.55 11.39
CA GLU A 78 7.96 12.81 11.90
C GLU A 78 6.92 13.14 10.79
N LEU A 79 7.25 12.94 9.53
CA LEU A 79 6.32 13.08 8.42
C LEU A 79 5.93 11.70 7.87
N ILE A 80 4.68 11.56 7.47
CA ILE A 80 4.18 10.27 6.96
C ILE A 80 4.55 10.11 5.49
N ASP A 81 5.32 9.05 5.20
CA ASP A 81 5.70 8.64 3.87
C ASP A 81 4.66 7.68 3.27
N ILE A 82 4.73 7.48 1.96
CA ILE A 82 3.76 6.66 1.22
C ILE A 82 4.48 5.59 0.42
N TYR A 83 4.17 4.32 0.67
CA TYR A 83 4.58 3.22 -0.21
C TYR A 83 3.40 2.67 -0.99
N ILE A 84 3.54 2.60 -2.32
CA ILE A 84 2.51 2.11 -3.24
C ILE A 84 3.05 0.88 -3.97
N PRO A 85 2.57 -0.33 -3.63
CA PRO A 85 2.85 -1.52 -4.43
C PRO A 85 2.17 -1.39 -5.79
N ARG A 86 2.83 -1.87 -6.84
CA ARG A 86 2.31 -1.83 -8.20
C ARG A 86 2.29 -3.22 -8.81
N ILE A 87 1.23 -3.48 -9.58
CA ILE A 87 1.01 -4.82 -10.14
C ILE A 87 1.99 -5.10 -11.28
N LYS A 88 2.27 -4.14 -12.12
CA LYS A 88 3.06 -4.34 -13.35
C LYS A 88 4.41 -3.66 -13.32
N GLU A 89 4.42 -2.45 -12.87
CA GLU A 89 5.64 -1.64 -12.77
C GLU A 89 6.33 -1.85 -11.42
N ASP A 90 7.49 -1.25 -11.26
CA ASP A 90 8.20 -1.20 -9.98
C ASP A 90 7.35 -0.47 -8.94
N ASN A 91 7.35 -0.95 -7.70
CA ASN A 91 6.71 -0.27 -6.58
C ASN A 91 7.34 1.09 -6.34
N VAL A 92 6.64 1.99 -5.64
CA VAL A 92 7.13 3.35 -5.41
C VAL A 92 7.08 3.70 -3.93
N LEU A 93 8.19 4.24 -3.41
CA LEU A 93 8.26 4.89 -2.11
C LEU A 93 8.39 6.40 -2.31
N TYR A 94 7.46 7.14 -1.75
CA TYR A 94 7.45 8.59 -1.72
C TYR A 94 7.79 9.07 -0.32
N ILE A 95 8.87 9.85 -0.17
CA ILE A 95 9.23 10.54 1.06
C ILE A 95 8.53 11.88 1.12
N ASN A 96 7.87 12.14 2.24
CA ASN A 96 7.19 13.39 2.53
C ASN A 96 8.20 14.52 2.81
N LYS A 97 8.03 15.66 2.15
CA LYS A 97 8.87 16.85 2.35
C LYS A 97 8.14 17.97 3.08
N GLY A 98 6.99 17.65 3.66
CA GLY A 98 6.10 18.63 4.24
C GLY A 98 5.17 19.28 3.20
N GLU A 99 4.15 19.99 3.66
CA GLU A 99 3.19 20.74 2.84
C GLU A 99 2.58 19.92 1.69
N TRP A 100 2.37 18.61 1.90
CA TRP A 100 1.87 17.66 0.88
C TRP A 100 2.77 17.49 -0.35
N GLN A 101 4.05 17.81 -0.23
CA GLN A 101 5.05 17.57 -1.26
C GLN A 101 5.76 16.24 -1.01
N PHE A 102 5.87 15.41 -2.03
CA PHE A 102 6.49 14.09 -1.94
C PHE A 102 7.57 13.92 -3.02
N GLU A 103 8.64 13.23 -2.66
CA GLU A 103 9.74 12.91 -3.56
C GLU A 103 9.84 11.39 -3.75
N ASP A 104 9.96 10.93 -5.00
CA ASP A 104 10.22 9.52 -5.29
C ASP A 104 11.62 9.12 -4.81
N PHE A 105 11.66 8.27 -3.81
CA PHE A 105 12.89 7.78 -3.18
C PHE A 105 13.13 6.28 -3.43
N THR A 106 12.33 5.67 -4.27
CA THR A 106 12.25 4.22 -4.50
C THR A 106 13.59 3.55 -4.75
N LEU A 107 14.36 4.09 -5.71
CA LEU A 107 15.65 3.49 -6.09
C LEU A 107 16.71 3.67 -5.01
N ALA A 108 16.74 4.83 -4.37
CA ALA A 108 17.66 5.09 -3.25
C ALA A 108 17.34 4.21 -2.05
N ALA A 109 16.05 4.03 -1.74
CA ALA A 109 15.58 3.16 -0.67
C ALA A 109 15.78 1.66 -0.94
N GLY A 110 15.89 1.23 -2.20
CA GLY A 110 16.07 -0.17 -2.55
C GLY A 110 14.79 -1.01 -2.52
N VAL A 111 13.59 -0.40 -2.62
CA VAL A 111 12.28 -1.06 -2.41
C VAL A 111 11.45 -1.25 -3.67
N ALA A 112 12.02 -1.11 -4.85
CA ALA A 112 11.31 -1.22 -6.13
C ALA A 112 10.62 -2.57 -6.36
N ALA A 113 11.16 -3.67 -5.85
CA ALA A 113 10.63 -5.04 -5.98
C ALA A 113 10.16 -5.40 -7.40
N PRO A 114 11.02 -5.35 -8.41
CA PRO A 114 10.64 -5.49 -9.81
C PRO A 114 10.06 -6.87 -10.15
N ASN A 115 9.12 -6.92 -11.10
CA ASN A 115 8.53 -8.15 -11.69
C ASN A 115 7.82 -9.06 -10.69
N ARG A 116 7.19 -8.53 -9.63
CA ARG A 116 6.53 -9.33 -8.59
C ARG A 116 5.03 -9.32 -8.63
N TYR A 117 4.40 -8.43 -9.38
CA TYR A 117 2.96 -8.20 -9.31
C TYR A 117 2.53 -7.91 -7.88
N SER A 118 3.15 -6.88 -7.27
CA SER A 118 2.92 -6.51 -5.89
C SER A 118 1.48 -6.05 -5.66
N ASN A 119 0.87 -6.47 -4.55
CA ASN A 119 -0.54 -6.20 -4.30
C ASN A 119 -0.79 -5.49 -2.97
N GLY A 120 -0.33 -6.05 -1.86
CA GLY A 120 -0.47 -5.44 -0.54
C GLY A 120 0.86 -4.98 0.02
N SER A 121 0.80 -4.02 0.94
CA SER A 121 1.97 -3.56 1.70
C SER A 121 1.58 -3.15 3.09
N VAL A 122 2.51 -3.24 4.02
CA VAL A 122 2.37 -2.75 5.39
C VAL A 122 3.73 -2.37 5.94
N PHE A 123 3.77 -1.27 6.71
CA PHE A 123 4.91 -0.91 7.54
C PHE A 123 4.71 -1.44 8.95
N ALA A 124 5.76 -2.04 9.52
CA ALA A 124 5.79 -2.49 10.91
C ALA A 124 7.24 -2.70 11.33
N ASP A 125 7.56 -2.48 12.59
CA ASP A 125 8.82 -2.88 13.21
C ASP A 125 8.80 -4.41 13.38
N VAL A 126 9.55 -5.15 12.55
CA VAL A 126 9.54 -6.62 12.56
C VAL A 126 10.81 -7.24 13.16
N ASP A 127 11.80 -6.43 13.50
CA ASP A 127 13.02 -6.91 14.15
C ASP A 127 13.29 -6.27 15.53
N GLY A 128 12.40 -5.37 15.98
CA GLY A 128 12.38 -4.82 17.34
C GLY A 128 13.31 -3.64 17.55
N ASP A 129 13.81 -3.01 16.48
CA ASP A 129 14.72 -1.87 16.55
C ASP A 129 14.01 -0.50 16.60
N ARG A 130 12.67 -0.48 16.46
CA ARG A 130 11.73 0.65 16.45
C ARG A 130 11.67 1.44 15.15
N ASP A 131 12.33 1.00 14.12
CA ASP A 131 12.20 1.55 12.78
C ASP A 131 11.11 0.80 12.00
N LEU A 132 10.47 1.47 11.06
CA LEU A 132 9.41 0.82 10.29
C LEU A 132 10.00 0.05 9.11
N ASP A 133 9.93 -1.27 9.19
CA ASP A 133 10.22 -2.18 8.08
C ASP A 133 9.05 -2.29 7.12
N LEU A 134 9.28 -2.87 5.95
CA LEU A 134 8.27 -2.98 4.90
C LEU A 134 8.02 -4.45 4.52
N ILE A 135 6.76 -4.87 4.59
CA ILE A 135 6.30 -6.15 4.05
C ILE A 135 5.49 -5.88 2.79
N VAL A 136 5.80 -6.60 1.71
CA VAL A 136 5.09 -6.50 0.43
C VAL A 136 4.59 -7.88 0.01
N THR A 137 3.30 -8.01 -0.22
CA THR A 137 2.69 -9.22 -0.76
C THR A 137 2.60 -9.17 -2.28
N ALA A 138 2.72 -10.33 -2.94
CA ALA A 138 2.76 -10.42 -4.38
C ALA A 138 1.85 -11.52 -4.94
N LEU A 139 1.13 -11.21 -6.03
CA LEU A 139 0.30 -12.16 -6.77
C LEU A 139 1.14 -13.09 -7.64
N GLY A 140 2.20 -12.59 -8.24
CA GLY A 140 2.96 -13.30 -9.27
C GLY A 140 4.37 -13.73 -8.90
N GLY A 141 4.89 -13.22 -7.82
CA GLY A 141 6.27 -13.45 -7.34
C GLY A 141 6.32 -13.83 -5.87
N PRO A 142 7.53 -13.88 -5.30
CA PRO A 142 7.70 -14.01 -3.86
C PRO A 142 7.23 -12.75 -3.13
N ASN A 143 6.72 -12.92 -1.92
CA ASN A 143 6.57 -11.81 -0.99
C ASN A 143 7.94 -11.27 -0.57
N SER A 144 7.99 -10.02 -0.18
CA SER A 144 9.23 -9.36 0.26
C SER A 144 9.09 -8.85 1.68
N VAL A 145 10.16 -8.95 2.43
CA VAL A 145 10.39 -8.21 3.67
C VAL A 145 11.65 -7.39 3.47
N PHE A 146 11.55 -6.11 3.70
CA PHE A 146 12.65 -5.16 3.61
C PHE A 146 12.89 -4.58 4.98
N ILE A 147 14.08 -4.78 5.50
CA ILE A 147 14.52 -4.24 6.80
C ILE A 147 15.10 -2.85 6.59
N ASN A 148 14.60 -1.90 7.35
CA ASN A 148 15.00 -0.50 7.34
C ASN A 148 16.26 -0.30 8.19
N ASP A 149 17.02 0.74 7.92
CA ASP A 149 18.16 1.18 8.74
C ASP A 149 17.84 2.43 9.59
N GLY A 150 16.53 2.79 9.68
CA GLY A 150 16.04 3.98 10.36
C GLY A 150 16.19 5.28 9.57
N ASN A 151 16.74 5.23 8.36
CA ASN A 151 16.89 6.39 7.48
C ASN A 151 16.13 6.24 6.15
N GLY A 152 15.22 5.27 6.06
CA GLY A 152 14.48 4.97 4.84
C GLY A 152 15.28 4.18 3.79
N ILE A 153 16.39 3.57 4.17
CA ILE A 153 17.18 2.68 3.32
C ILE A 153 16.94 1.24 3.74
N PHE A 154 16.54 0.43 2.79
CA PHE A 154 16.05 -0.91 3.07
C PHE A 154 16.93 -2.00 2.45
N VAL A 155 17.03 -3.11 3.15
CA VAL A 155 17.68 -4.33 2.66
C VAL A 155 16.66 -5.47 2.61
N GLU A 156 16.47 -6.06 1.41
CA GLU A 156 15.56 -7.18 1.26
C GLU A 156 16.06 -8.42 1.99
N LYS A 157 15.23 -8.98 2.87
CA LYS A 157 15.45 -10.23 3.58
C LYS A 157 14.77 -11.37 2.85
N LYS A 158 15.48 -12.46 2.62
CA LYS A 158 14.89 -13.66 2.04
C LYS A 158 13.92 -14.30 3.03
N LEU A 159 12.67 -14.39 2.64
CA LEU A 159 11.67 -15.15 3.39
C LEU A 159 11.87 -16.66 3.21
N GLU A 160 11.53 -17.41 4.26
CA GLU A 160 11.43 -18.87 4.15
C GLU A 160 10.42 -19.28 3.09
N SER A 161 10.64 -20.44 2.46
CA SER A 161 9.80 -20.94 1.36
C SER A 161 8.30 -21.05 1.70
N LYS A 162 7.97 -21.22 2.97
CA LYS A 162 6.57 -21.28 3.45
C LYS A 162 5.80 -19.96 3.30
N LEU A 163 6.49 -18.83 3.37
CA LEU A 163 5.92 -17.49 3.23
C LEU A 163 5.95 -16.96 1.78
N ASN A 164 6.57 -17.71 0.89
CA ASN A 164 6.73 -17.35 -0.53
C ASN A 164 5.68 -17.96 -1.45
N ASN A 165 4.49 -18.24 -0.96
CA ASN A 165 3.43 -18.75 -1.81
C ASN A 165 2.94 -17.66 -2.77
N PRO A 166 2.90 -17.93 -4.08
CA PRO A 166 2.32 -16.99 -5.03
C PRO A 166 0.81 -16.84 -4.80
N GLY A 167 0.29 -15.65 -5.11
CA GLY A 167 -1.13 -15.34 -4.93
C GLY A 167 -1.45 -14.62 -3.61
N SER A 168 -0.45 -14.10 -2.94
CA SER A 168 -0.64 -13.30 -1.72
C SER A 168 -1.33 -11.98 -2.04
N THR A 169 -2.35 -11.62 -1.26
CA THR A 169 -3.19 -10.46 -1.53
C THR A 169 -3.16 -9.43 -0.41
N SER A 170 -3.07 -9.87 0.83
CA SER A 170 -3.09 -8.98 1.99
C SER A 170 -2.30 -9.59 3.13
N SER A 171 -1.87 -8.76 4.06
CA SER A 171 -1.20 -9.16 5.29
C SER A 171 -1.79 -8.42 6.48
N ALA A 172 -1.68 -9.03 7.66
CA ALA A 172 -1.98 -8.42 8.93
C ALA A 172 -0.92 -8.85 9.94
N LEU A 173 -0.59 -7.95 10.87
CA LEU A 173 0.34 -8.21 11.96
C LEU A 173 -0.35 -7.98 13.29
N ALA A 174 -0.07 -8.85 14.24
CA ALA A 174 -0.47 -8.72 15.63
C ALA A 174 0.38 -9.67 16.45
N ASP A 175 0.60 -9.35 17.72
CA ASP A 175 1.09 -10.29 18.73
C ASP A 175 -0.11 -11.16 19.18
N VAL A 176 -0.27 -12.37 18.58
CA VAL A 176 -1.45 -13.21 18.82
C VAL A 176 -1.26 -14.18 20.00
N ASP A 177 -0.04 -14.46 20.40
CA ASP A 177 0.26 -15.35 21.52
C ASP A 177 0.80 -14.62 22.78
N ASN A 178 0.92 -13.29 22.72
CA ASN A 178 1.39 -12.40 23.78
C ASN A 178 2.84 -12.68 24.21
N ASP A 179 3.71 -13.02 23.28
CA ASP A 179 5.14 -13.20 23.52
C ASP A 179 5.95 -11.90 23.33
N GLY A 180 5.35 -10.84 22.84
CA GLY A 180 5.94 -9.53 22.63
C GLY A 180 6.45 -9.28 21.21
N ASP A 181 6.39 -10.29 20.33
CA ASP A 181 6.78 -10.19 18.93
C ASP A 181 5.55 -10.08 18.00
N LEU A 182 5.73 -9.55 16.80
CA LEU A 182 4.64 -9.45 15.83
C LEU A 182 4.55 -10.73 14.99
N ASP A 183 3.39 -11.36 15.03
CA ASP A 183 3.02 -12.45 14.14
C ASP A 183 2.50 -11.94 12.80
N LEU A 184 2.88 -12.61 11.72
CA LEU A 184 2.46 -12.25 10.36
C LEU A 184 1.45 -13.26 9.79
N TYR A 185 0.26 -12.77 9.44
CA TYR A 185 -0.73 -13.53 8.70
C TYR A 185 -0.85 -13.02 7.27
N ILE A 186 -0.69 -13.93 6.28
CA ILE A 186 -0.80 -13.59 4.84
C ILE A 186 -1.97 -14.35 4.23
N THR A 187 -2.89 -13.61 3.59
CA THR A 187 -3.97 -14.20 2.81
C THR A 187 -3.52 -14.49 1.38
N ASN A 188 -3.86 -15.69 0.89
CA ASN A 188 -3.51 -16.11 -0.46
C ASN A 188 -4.76 -16.41 -1.28
N TYR A 189 -4.73 -16.02 -2.54
CA TYR A 189 -5.76 -16.32 -3.52
C TYR A 189 -5.19 -17.12 -4.70
N LYS A 190 -6.03 -17.66 -5.55
CA LYS A 190 -5.60 -18.38 -6.77
C LYS A 190 -4.87 -17.40 -7.71
N ARG A 191 -3.73 -17.83 -8.24
CA ARG A 191 -2.99 -17.06 -9.26
C ARG A 191 -3.76 -16.81 -10.55
N LYS A 192 -4.68 -17.74 -10.90
CA LYS A 192 -5.51 -17.68 -12.11
C LYS A 192 -6.96 -17.96 -11.76
N ALA A 193 -7.88 -17.29 -12.43
CA ALA A 193 -9.29 -17.59 -12.31
C ALA A 193 -9.60 -19.01 -12.84
N MET A 194 -10.70 -19.61 -12.39
CA MET A 194 -11.08 -20.97 -12.81
C MET A 194 -11.25 -21.08 -14.34
N ARG A 195 -11.73 -20.04 -14.99
CA ARG A 195 -11.90 -19.99 -16.45
C ARG A 195 -10.59 -19.92 -17.23
N ASP A 196 -9.47 -19.54 -16.58
CA ASP A 196 -8.15 -19.51 -17.22
C ASP A 196 -7.57 -20.90 -17.45
N SER A 197 -8.21 -21.92 -16.88
CA SER A 197 -7.86 -23.34 -17.03
C SER A 197 -8.86 -24.13 -17.87
N LEU A 198 -9.88 -23.47 -18.45
CA LEU A 198 -10.80 -24.12 -19.40
C LEU A 198 -10.20 -24.06 -20.81
N PRO A 199 -10.29 -25.16 -21.57
CA PRO A 199 -9.79 -25.23 -22.94
C PRO A 199 -10.60 -24.34 -23.90
#